data_84a9f004da9c79d919266d812227d60d
#
_entry.id   84a9f004da9c79d919266d812227d60d
#
_cell.length_a   1.000
_cell.length_b   1.000
_cell.length_c   1.000
_cell.angle_alpha   90.00
_cell.angle_beta   90.00
_cell.angle_gamma   90.00
#
_symmetry.space_group_name_H-M   'P 1'
#
loop_
_entity.id
_entity.type
_entity.pdbx_description
1 polymer ?
#
loop_
_entity_poly.entity_id
_entity_poly.type
_entity_poly.pdbx_seq_one_letter_code
_entity_poly.pdbx_strand_id
1 'polypeptide(L)'
;MSIRQFNYGRNRRGRVSVGAERFLYSALFLSILLQIIFLFNQNAKLILASSIFATIFSLAHAQLAYAKRYFWSYLVLTLIMAFAIEKISLSTGWPFGKITYSNLGATIFEVPLLVLVFWLASVHPLLIMARKLAPNWVLLSGAAVITGYALFFDQLLTANNYKSWNFASAHIPFQTHIPLDNLIGWLFVGVVFFGLANLILPKERRKISAGIASVDIYLSWTWIYHVIANLFFFGKQGTALIGGLVYGALLIIYLSKRYLGSPN
;
A
#
# COMPACT_ATOMS: atom_id res chain seq x y z
N MET A 1 18.23 9.42 56.13
CA MET A 1 17.15 9.77 55.18
C MET A 1 17.58 9.28 53.80
N SER A 2 17.02 8.15 53.33
CA SER A 2 17.42 7.52 52.08
C SER A 2 16.54 8.05 50.96
N ILE A 3 17.11 8.78 50.02
CA ILE A 3 16.41 9.25 48.81
C ILE A 3 16.21 8.03 47.90
N ARG A 4 15.00 7.47 47.90
CA ARG A 4 14.60 6.50 46.89
C ARG A 4 14.59 7.19 45.52
N GLN A 5 15.60 6.94 44.71
CA GLN A 5 15.57 7.26 43.31
C GLN A 5 14.42 6.45 42.66
N PHE A 6 13.35 7.14 42.34
CA PHE A 6 12.32 6.62 41.46
C PHE A 6 12.94 6.44 40.07
N ASN A 7 13.45 5.24 39.81
CA ASN A 7 13.73 4.81 38.44
C ASN A 7 12.40 4.70 37.71
N TYR A 8 11.98 5.78 37.07
CA TYR A 8 11.02 5.70 35.99
C TYR A 8 11.56 4.72 34.97
N GLY A 9 11.01 3.50 34.96
CA GLY A 9 11.35 2.48 34.01
C GLY A 9 11.18 3.05 32.60
N ARG A 10 12.29 3.46 31.97
CA ARG A 10 12.36 3.63 30.52
C ARG A 10 11.88 2.29 29.97
N ASN A 11 10.64 2.25 29.50
CA ASN A 11 10.14 1.16 28.69
C ASN A 11 11.15 0.99 27.54
N ARG A 12 12.10 0.07 27.70
CA ARG A 12 13.01 -0.34 26.64
C ARG A 12 12.14 -1.03 25.61
N ARG A 13 11.60 -0.24 24.69
CA ARG A 13 10.96 -0.78 23.48
C ARG A 13 12.01 -1.70 22.87
N GLY A 14 11.77 -3.01 23.01
CA GLY A 14 12.77 -4.03 22.71
C GLY A 14 13.29 -3.89 21.27
N ARG A 15 14.59 -4.07 21.09
CA ARG A 15 15.22 -4.07 19.76
C ARG A 15 14.81 -5.33 19.01
N VAL A 16 14.52 -5.22 17.72
CA VAL A 16 14.31 -6.37 16.84
C VAL A 16 15.62 -7.13 16.70
N SER A 17 15.59 -8.45 16.61
CA SER A 17 16.79 -9.23 16.35
C SER A 17 17.37 -8.86 14.98
N VAL A 18 18.69 -8.90 14.85
CA VAL A 18 19.41 -8.63 13.59
C VAL A 18 18.93 -9.54 12.48
N GLY A 19 18.62 -10.81 12.77
CA GLY A 19 18.09 -11.76 11.80
C GLY A 19 16.70 -11.36 11.26
N ALA A 20 15.79 -10.92 12.15
CA ALA A 20 14.47 -10.47 11.74
C ALA A 20 14.53 -9.16 10.93
N GLU A 21 15.46 -8.27 11.26
CA GLU A 21 15.68 -7.04 10.49
C GLU A 21 16.26 -7.35 9.11
N ARG A 22 17.24 -8.26 9.03
CA ARG A 22 17.78 -8.73 7.74
C ARG A 22 16.69 -9.39 6.89
N PHE A 23 15.86 -10.24 7.46
CA PHE A 23 14.73 -10.86 6.74
C PHE A 23 13.78 -9.80 6.15
N LEU A 24 13.42 -8.78 6.93
CA LEU A 24 12.57 -7.69 6.51
C LEU A 24 13.14 -6.94 5.29
N TYR A 25 14.41 -6.54 5.39
CA TYR A 25 15.08 -5.83 4.28
C TYR A 25 15.34 -6.73 3.08
N SER A 26 15.58 -8.03 3.26
CA SER A 26 15.73 -8.97 2.15
C SER A 26 14.42 -9.12 1.37
N ALA A 27 13.28 -9.21 2.05
CA ALA A 27 11.98 -9.27 1.39
C ALA A 27 11.71 -7.98 0.58
N LEU A 28 11.98 -6.81 1.16
CA LEU A 28 11.85 -5.53 0.47
C LEU A 28 12.79 -5.44 -0.74
N PHE A 29 14.05 -5.82 -0.57
CA PHE A 29 15.05 -5.81 -1.63
C PHE A 29 14.66 -6.72 -2.80
N LEU A 30 14.20 -7.95 -2.51
CA LEU A 30 13.74 -8.87 -3.55
C LEU A 30 12.52 -8.34 -4.29
N SER A 31 11.57 -7.71 -3.59
CA SER A 31 10.45 -7.05 -4.26
C SER A 31 10.93 -5.95 -5.23
N ILE A 32 11.83 -5.09 -4.78
CA ILE A 32 12.41 -4.01 -5.59
C ILE A 32 13.18 -4.58 -6.80
N LEU A 33 14.04 -5.56 -6.57
CA LEU A 33 14.85 -6.17 -7.62
C LEU A 33 13.99 -6.79 -8.72
N LEU A 34 12.92 -7.50 -8.35
CA LEU A 34 12.00 -8.11 -9.32
C LEU A 34 11.23 -7.05 -10.12
N GLN A 35 10.90 -5.91 -9.53
CA GLN A 35 10.31 -4.79 -10.25
C GLN A 35 11.29 -4.17 -11.25
N ILE A 36 12.54 -4.02 -10.87
CA ILE A 36 13.59 -3.54 -11.80
C ILE A 36 13.75 -4.50 -12.98
N ILE A 37 13.85 -5.82 -12.72
CA ILE A 37 13.95 -6.82 -13.79
C ILE A 37 12.70 -6.78 -14.69
N PHE A 38 11.52 -6.55 -14.12
CA PHE A 38 10.28 -6.44 -14.88
C PHE A 38 10.29 -5.30 -15.90
N LEU A 39 10.95 -4.17 -15.63
CA LEU A 39 11.05 -3.06 -16.60
C LEU A 39 11.65 -3.51 -17.94
N PHE A 40 12.60 -4.44 -17.90
CA PHE A 40 13.32 -4.91 -19.11
C PHE A 40 12.71 -6.17 -19.74
N ASN A 41 12.04 -7.01 -18.95
CA ASN A 41 11.55 -8.30 -19.40
C ASN A 41 10.02 -8.32 -19.59
N GLN A 42 9.27 -7.49 -18.84
CA GLN A 42 7.81 -7.40 -18.82
C GLN A 42 7.09 -8.75 -18.61
N ASN A 43 7.76 -9.71 -17.96
CA ASN A 43 7.18 -11.01 -17.65
C ASN A 43 6.26 -10.92 -16.44
N ALA A 44 5.00 -11.25 -16.65
CA ALA A 44 3.94 -11.24 -15.64
C ALA A 44 4.31 -11.95 -14.33
N LYS A 45 5.05 -13.04 -14.39
CA LYS A 45 5.51 -13.79 -13.22
C LYS A 45 6.39 -12.97 -12.29
N LEU A 46 7.11 -11.97 -12.81
CA LEU A 46 7.96 -11.07 -12.02
C LEU A 46 7.10 -10.12 -11.16
N ILE A 47 6.01 -9.59 -11.71
CA ILE A 47 5.05 -8.77 -10.92
C ILE A 47 4.44 -9.59 -9.81
N LEU A 48 4.00 -10.82 -10.12
CA LEU A 48 3.45 -11.73 -9.11
C LEU A 48 4.47 -12.00 -7.99
N ALA A 49 5.68 -12.39 -8.34
CA ALA A 49 6.74 -12.67 -7.37
C ALA A 49 7.09 -11.42 -6.55
N SER A 50 7.22 -10.25 -7.19
CA SER A 50 7.46 -8.98 -6.51
C SER A 50 6.36 -8.67 -5.49
N SER A 51 5.10 -8.89 -5.84
CA SER A 51 3.95 -8.63 -4.96
C SER A 51 3.92 -9.59 -3.77
N ILE A 52 4.32 -10.84 -3.95
CA ILE A 52 4.47 -11.81 -2.86
C ILE A 52 5.55 -11.32 -1.87
N PHE A 53 6.73 -10.89 -2.35
CA PHE A 53 7.78 -10.37 -1.47
C PHE A 53 7.38 -9.05 -0.81
N ALA A 54 6.65 -8.16 -1.47
CA ALA A 54 6.07 -6.97 -0.87
C ALA A 54 5.05 -7.30 0.23
N THR A 55 4.25 -8.35 0.04
CA THR A 55 3.32 -8.85 1.06
C THR A 55 4.08 -9.43 2.26
N ILE A 56 5.11 -10.25 2.03
CA ILE A 56 5.97 -10.77 3.09
C ILE A 56 6.59 -9.62 3.88
N PHE A 57 7.09 -8.59 3.20
CA PHE A 57 7.61 -7.37 3.83
C PHE A 57 6.56 -6.69 4.71
N SER A 58 5.37 -6.41 4.16
CA SER A 58 4.29 -5.71 4.88
C SER A 58 3.83 -6.49 6.12
N LEU A 59 3.62 -7.80 6.00
CA LEU A 59 3.22 -8.67 7.11
C LEU A 59 4.32 -8.79 8.16
N ALA A 60 5.58 -8.97 7.74
CA ALA A 60 6.72 -9.03 8.65
C ALA A 60 6.89 -7.71 9.41
N HIS A 61 6.79 -6.56 8.72
CA HIS A 61 6.86 -5.25 9.35
C HIS A 61 5.70 -5.05 10.34
N ALA A 62 4.49 -5.41 9.97
CA ALA A 62 3.32 -5.34 10.85
C ALA A 62 3.54 -6.13 12.14
N GLN A 63 4.02 -7.37 12.05
CA GLN A 63 4.29 -8.21 13.21
C GLN A 63 5.46 -7.71 14.07
N LEU A 64 6.55 -7.29 13.45
CA LEU A 64 7.75 -6.86 14.15
C LEU A 64 7.58 -5.49 14.82
N ALA A 65 6.89 -4.55 14.17
CA ALA A 65 6.71 -3.20 14.69
C ALA A 65 5.57 -3.08 15.71
N TYR A 66 4.45 -3.79 15.51
CA TYR A 66 3.22 -3.60 16.27
C TYR A 66 2.81 -4.80 17.13
N ALA A 67 3.37 -5.97 16.93
CA ALA A 67 3.06 -7.23 17.60
C ALA A 67 1.86 -8.01 17.03
N LYS A 68 1.66 -9.23 17.60
CA LYS A 68 0.72 -10.25 17.11
C LYS A 68 -0.72 -9.75 16.94
N ARG A 69 -1.24 -8.94 17.89
CA ARG A 69 -2.61 -8.43 17.80
C ARG A 69 -2.81 -7.55 16.55
N TYR A 70 -1.86 -6.66 16.28
CA TYR A 70 -1.92 -5.83 15.08
C TYR A 70 -1.84 -6.68 13.82
N PHE A 71 -0.89 -7.63 13.78
CA PHE A 71 -0.69 -8.51 12.64
C PHE A 71 -1.99 -9.26 12.25
N TRP A 72 -2.61 -9.93 13.21
CA TRP A 72 -3.83 -10.70 12.93
C TRP A 72 -5.02 -9.80 12.58
N SER A 73 -5.20 -8.70 13.30
CA SER A 73 -6.27 -7.74 12.97
C SER A 73 -6.09 -7.12 11.59
N TYR A 74 -4.85 -6.79 11.22
CA TYR A 74 -4.52 -6.29 9.88
C TYR A 74 -4.79 -7.33 8.80
N LEU A 75 -4.30 -8.54 8.97
CA LEU A 75 -4.48 -9.63 8.03
C LEU A 75 -5.98 -9.91 7.78
N VAL A 76 -6.73 -10.13 8.84
CA VAL A 76 -8.16 -10.46 8.76
C VAL A 76 -8.97 -9.30 8.18
N LEU A 77 -8.78 -8.09 8.69
CA LEU A 77 -9.49 -6.90 8.20
C LEU A 77 -9.22 -6.69 6.70
N THR A 78 -7.95 -6.75 6.28
CA THR A 78 -7.58 -6.52 4.88
C THR A 78 -8.16 -7.59 3.97
N LEU A 79 -8.07 -8.87 4.33
CA LEU A 79 -8.61 -9.97 3.52
C LEU A 79 -10.12 -9.89 3.38
N ILE A 80 -10.84 -9.65 4.49
CA ILE A 80 -12.31 -9.55 4.46
C ILE A 80 -12.74 -8.34 3.62
N MET A 81 -12.15 -7.17 3.85
CA MET A 81 -12.52 -5.96 3.14
C MET A 81 -12.17 -6.04 1.66
N ALA A 82 -10.95 -6.47 1.34
CA ALA A 82 -10.53 -6.64 -0.05
C ALA A 82 -11.44 -7.62 -0.80
N PHE A 83 -11.68 -8.80 -0.21
CA PHE A 83 -12.55 -9.80 -0.82
C PHE A 83 -13.99 -9.28 -1.03
N ALA A 84 -14.59 -8.66 0.00
CA ALA A 84 -15.95 -8.15 -0.07
C ALA A 84 -16.08 -7.04 -1.13
N ILE A 85 -15.16 -6.07 -1.15
CA ILE A 85 -15.17 -4.95 -2.09
C ILE A 85 -14.97 -5.44 -3.54
N GLU A 86 -14.02 -6.33 -3.76
CA GLU A 86 -13.76 -6.89 -5.09
C GLU A 86 -14.95 -7.75 -5.58
N LYS A 87 -15.53 -8.57 -4.70
CA LYS A 87 -16.72 -9.37 -5.06
C LYS A 87 -17.92 -8.50 -5.38
N ILE A 88 -18.17 -7.46 -4.60
CA ILE A 88 -19.25 -6.48 -4.88
C ILE A 88 -18.99 -5.81 -6.22
N SER A 89 -17.74 -5.37 -6.48
CA SER A 89 -17.39 -4.70 -7.73
C SER A 89 -17.55 -5.61 -8.95
N LEU A 90 -17.15 -6.88 -8.86
CA LEU A 90 -17.35 -7.86 -9.93
C LEU A 90 -18.83 -8.12 -10.23
N SER A 91 -19.68 -8.19 -9.19
CA SER A 91 -21.10 -8.51 -9.35
C SER A 91 -21.97 -7.33 -9.73
N THR A 92 -21.70 -6.12 -9.22
CA THR A 92 -22.56 -4.94 -9.36
C THR A 92 -21.96 -3.81 -10.18
N GLY A 93 -20.62 -3.80 -10.35
CA GLY A 93 -19.87 -2.68 -10.89
C GLY A 93 -19.59 -1.58 -9.86
N TRP A 94 -20.12 -1.64 -8.64
CA TRP A 94 -19.87 -0.66 -7.59
C TRP A 94 -18.81 -1.20 -6.61
N PRO A 95 -17.83 -0.42 -6.15
CA PRO A 95 -17.62 1.02 -6.37
C PRO A 95 -16.68 1.37 -7.53
N PHE A 96 -16.01 0.40 -8.16
CA PHE A 96 -14.91 0.65 -9.08
C PHE A 96 -15.31 0.72 -10.56
N GLY A 97 -16.60 0.63 -10.91
CA GLY A 97 -17.06 0.35 -12.25
C GLY A 97 -17.09 -1.16 -12.54
N LYS A 98 -17.63 -1.53 -13.71
CA LYS A 98 -17.73 -2.93 -14.12
C LYS A 98 -16.37 -3.46 -14.57
N ILE A 99 -15.68 -4.15 -13.64
CA ILE A 99 -14.35 -4.70 -13.87
C ILE A 99 -14.40 -6.14 -14.40
N THR A 100 -13.36 -6.50 -15.13
CA THR A 100 -13.04 -7.88 -15.51
C THR A 100 -11.58 -8.14 -15.23
N TYR A 101 -11.30 -9.27 -14.58
CA TYR A 101 -9.94 -9.76 -14.35
C TYR A 101 -9.60 -10.87 -15.34
N SER A 102 -8.35 -10.87 -15.83
CA SER A 102 -7.82 -11.89 -16.74
C SER A 102 -6.41 -12.29 -16.32
N ASN A 103 -6.07 -13.58 -16.48
CA ASN A 103 -4.71 -14.10 -16.30
C ASN A 103 -4.07 -13.86 -14.93
N LEU A 104 -4.86 -13.68 -13.87
CA LEU A 104 -4.40 -13.46 -12.49
C LEU A 104 -4.34 -14.74 -11.64
N GLY A 105 -4.36 -15.91 -12.29
CA GLY A 105 -4.22 -17.21 -11.62
C GLY A 105 -5.50 -17.67 -10.90
N ALA A 106 -5.34 -18.34 -9.76
CA ALA A 106 -6.45 -18.93 -9.02
C ALA A 106 -7.41 -17.88 -8.45
N THR A 107 -8.71 -18.23 -8.44
CA THR A 107 -9.79 -17.36 -7.95
C THR A 107 -10.57 -18.06 -6.82
N ILE A 108 -11.15 -17.27 -5.92
CA ILE A 108 -12.18 -17.69 -4.97
C ILE A 108 -13.42 -16.84 -5.26
N PHE A 109 -14.52 -17.48 -5.61
CA PHE A 109 -15.76 -16.81 -6.01
C PHE A 109 -15.52 -15.67 -7.02
N GLU A 110 -14.73 -15.95 -8.06
CA GLU A 110 -14.33 -15.04 -9.14
C GLU A 110 -13.31 -13.95 -8.74
N VAL A 111 -13.04 -13.75 -7.46
CA VAL A 111 -12.01 -12.81 -6.98
C VAL A 111 -10.63 -13.47 -7.11
N PRO A 112 -9.69 -12.89 -7.89
CA PRO A 112 -8.34 -13.44 -8.00
C PRO A 112 -7.59 -13.34 -6.67
N LEU A 113 -6.94 -14.42 -6.25
CA LEU A 113 -6.13 -14.43 -5.03
C LEU A 113 -5.00 -13.40 -5.06
N LEU A 114 -4.45 -13.15 -6.24
CA LEU A 114 -3.40 -12.17 -6.42
C LEU A 114 -3.84 -10.75 -6.06
N VAL A 115 -5.12 -10.41 -6.30
CA VAL A 115 -5.66 -9.10 -5.90
C VAL A 115 -5.62 -8.94 -4.38
N LEU A 116 -5.94 -10.01 -3.62
CA LEU A 116 -5.83 -9.98 -2.16
C LEU A 116 -4.38 -9.81 -1.68
N VAL A 117 -3.42 -10.42 -2.41
CA VAL A 117 -1.98 -10.21 -2.18
C VAL A 117 -1.59 -8.75 -2.39
N PHE A 118 -2.08 -8.10 -3.43
CA PHE A 118 -1.82 -6.67 -3.68
C PHE A 118 -2.34 -5.77 -2.55
N TRP A 119 -3.54 -6.05 -2.02
CA TRP A 119 -4.07 -5.32 -0.88
C TRP A 119 -3.18 -5.49 0.37
N LEU A 120 -2.77 -6.72 0.67
CA LEU A 120 -1.86 -7.01 1.79
C LEU A 120 -0.47 -6.38 1.60
N ALA A 121 0.03 -6.23 0.39
CA ALA A 121 1.31 -5.59 0.14
C ALA A 121 1.28 -4.08 0.45
N SER A 122 0.19 -3.40 0.07
CA SER A 122 0.14 -1.94 0.00
C SER A 122 -0.50 -1.26 1.22
N VAL A 123 -1.57 -1.82 1.76
CA VAL A 123 -2.41 -1.12 2.76
C VAL A 123 -1.67 -0.79 4.06
N HIS A 124 -0.81 -1.68 4.56
CA HIS A 124 -0.08 -1.41 5.81
C HIS A 124 0.92 -0.24 5.69
N PRO A 125 1.80 -0.17 4.67
CA PRO A 125 2.63 1.01 4.45
C PRO A 125 1.81 2.29 4.24
N LEU A 126 0.71 2.22 3.48
CA LEU A 126 -0.16 3.37 3.24
C LEU A 126 -0.88 3.83 4.53
N LEU A 127 -1.26 2.92 5.43
CA LEU A 127 -1.82 3.27 6.74
C LEU A 127 -0.80 4.02 7.63
N ILE A 128 0.46 3.60 7.60
CA ILE A 128 1.54 4.31 8.33
C ILE A 128 1.68 5.73 7.77
N MET A 129 1.68 5.88 6.46
CA MET A 129 1.72 7.17 5.80
C MET A 129 0.51 8.03 6.18
N ALA A 130 -0.70 7.51 6.08
CA ALA A 130 -1.94 8.21 6.41
C ALA A 130 -1.98 8.72 7.86
N ARG A 131 -1.60 7.86 8.83
CA ARG A 131 -1.51 8.20 10.25
C ARG A 131 -0.50 9.32 10.55
N LYS A 132 0.56 9.42 9.76
CA LYS A 132 1.55 10.51 9.92
C LYS A 132 1.11 11.79 9.21
N LEU A 133 0.44 11.68 8.05
CA LEU A 133 -0.08 12.83 7.31
C LEU A 133 -1.12 13.62 8.10
N ALA A 134 -2.13 12.93 8.64
CA ALA A 134 -3.21 13.58 9.38
C ALA A 134 -3.71 12.65 10.50
N PRO A 135 -3.08 12.66 11.69
CA PRO A 135 -3.40 11.74 12.79
C PRO A 135 -4.86 11.79 13.24
N ASN A 136 -5.50 12.95 13.16
CA ASN A 136 -6.91 13.16 13.53
C ASN A 136 -7.89 12.86 12.38
N TRP A 137 -7.41 12.78 11.14
CA TRP A 137 -8.21 12.61 9.92
C TRP A 137 -7.70 11.45 9.07
N VAL A 138 -7.35 10.33 9.73
CA VAL A 138 -6.72 9.15 9.07
C VAL A 138 -7.59 8.59 7.95
N LEU A 139 -8.92 8.65 8.09
CA LEU A 139 -9.83 8.21 7.04
C LEU A 139 -9.67 9.04 5.75
N LEU A 140 -9.54 10.37 5.86
CA LEU A 140 -9.38 11.25 4.68
C LEU A 140 -7.96 11.16 4.10
N SER A 141 -6.93 11.20 4.95
CA SER A 141 -5.54 11.03 4.48
C SER A 141 -5.31 9.65 3.90
N GLY A 142 -5.94 8.62 4.45
CA GLY A 142 -5.90 7.25 3.93
C GLY A 142 -6.58 7.13 2.57
N ALA A 143 -7.75 7.75 2.40
CA ALA A 143 -8.43 7.82 1.12
C ALA A 143 -7.57 8.51 0.05
N ALA A 144 -6.96 9.64 0.38
CA ALA A 144 -6.08 10.35 -0.55
C ALA A 144 -4.85 9.50 -0.94
N VAL A 145 -4.22 8.85 0.04
CA VAL A 145 -3.01 8.04 -0.19
C VAL A 145 -3.30 6.81 -1.04
N ILE A 146 -4.38 6.06 -0.75
CA ILE A 146 -4.71 4.85 -1.54
C ILE A 146 -5.18 5.22 -2.94
N THR A 147 -5.90 6.33 -3.09
CA THR A 147 -6.32 6.82 -4.41
C THR A 147 -5.11 7.25 -5.24
N GLY A 148 -4.16 7.99 -4.65
CA GLY A 148 -2.90 8.33 -5.30
C GLY A 148 -2.09 7.09 -5.72
N TYR A 149 -2.06 6.06 -4.89
CA TYR A 149 -1.44 4.77 -5.22
C TYR A 149 -2.17 4.06 -6.37
N ALA A 150 -3.51 4.06 -6.36
CA ALA A 150 -4.32 3.39 -7.37
C ALA A 150 -4.14 4.00 -8.77
N LEU A 151 -3.86 5.31 -8.88
CA LEU A 151 -3.54 5.96 -10.15
C LEU A 151 -2.38 5.30 -10.89
N PHE A 152 -1.43 4.73 -10.16
CA PHE A 152 -0.34 3.95 -10.74
C PHE A 152 -0.71 2.49 -10.92
N PHE A 153 -1.28 1.89 -9.86
CA PHE A 153 -1.45 0.45 -9.77
C PHE A 153 -2.49 -0.08 -10.76
N ASP A 154 -3.64 0.58 -10.89
CA ASP A 154 -4.67 0.20 -11.85
C ASP A 154 -4.16 0.33 -13.29
N GLN A 155 -3.36 1.37 -13.59
CA GLN A 155 -2.72 1.50 -14.89
C GLN A 155 -1.74 0.37 -15.19
N LEU A 156 -0.98 -0.09 -14.19
CA LEU A 156 -0.07 -1.23 -14.33
C LEU A 156 -0.84 -2.51 -14.70
N LEU A 157 -1.95 -2.78 -14.02
CA LEU A 157 -2.79 -3.94 -14.30
C LEU A 157 -3.44 -3.88 -15.67
N THR A 158 -3.89 -2.69 -16.07
CA THR A 158 -4.52 -2.48 -17.39
C THR A 158 -3.52 -2.60 -18.52
N ALA A 159 -2.34 -2.03 -18.37
CA ALA A 159 -1.29 -2.09 -19.38
C ALA A 159 -0.81 -3.53 -19.65
N ASN A 160 -0.95 -4.42 -18.66
CA ASN A 160 -0.61 -5.83 -18.79
C ASN A 160 -1.81 -6.75 -19.06
N ASN A 161 -2.98 -6.19 -19.38
CA ASN A 161 -4.22 -6.92 -19.66
C ASN A 161 -4.68 -7.83 -18.50
N TYR A 162 -4.38 -7.46 -17.25
CA TYR A 162 -4.83 -8.17 -16.05
C TYR A 162 -6.17 -7.65 -15.53
N LYS A 163 -6.48 -6.39 -15.81
CA LYS A 163 -7.71 -5.72 -15.40
C LYS A 163 -8.22 -4.85 -16.54
N SER A 164 -9.50 -4.92 -16.79
CA SER A 164 -10.18 -4.07 -17.78
C SER A 164 -11.53 -3.62 -17.24
N TRP A 165 -12.05 -2.55 -17.83
CA TRP A 165 -13.36 -2.01 -17.53
C TRP A 165 -14.22 -1.99 -18.78
N ASN A 166 -15.51 -2.30 -18.60
CA ASN A 166 -16.54 -2.00 -19.58
C ASN A 166 -17.33 -0.78 -19.08
N PHE A 167 -17.11 0.38 -19.69
CA PHE A 167 -17.75 1.64 -19.30
C PHE A 167 -18.01 2.54 -20.50
N ALA A 168 -19.05 3.39 -20.34
CA ALA A 168 -19.39 4.47 -21.28
C ALA A 168 -19.25 5.87 -20.63
N SER A 169 -18.84 5.92 -19.36
CA SER A 169 -18.67 7.14 -18.58
C SER A 169 -17.33 7.83 -18.86
N ALA A 170 -17.11 9.00 -18.23
CA ALA A 170 -15.84 9.70 -18.29
C ALA A 170 -14.69 8.83 -17.73
N HIS A 171 -13.51 8.99 -18.30
CA HIS A 171 -12.29 8.32 -17.84
C HIS A 171 -11.43 9.26 -16.99
N ILE A 172 -10.48 8.65 -16.25
CA ILE A 172 -9.46 9.41 -15.53
C ILE A 172 -8.61 10.19 -16.54
N PRO A 173 -8.30 11.48 -16.31
CA PRO A 173 -7.44 12.23 -17.20
C PRO A 173 -6.13 11.48 -17.51
N PHE A 174 -5.78 11.40 -18.78
CA PHE A 174 -4.63 10.66 -19.31
C PHE A 174 -4.67 9.12 -19.14
N GLN A 175 -5.75 8.54 -18.61
CA GLN A 175 -5.92 7.09 -18.42
C GLN A 175 -7.21 6.63 -19.10
N THR A 176 -7.23 6.65 -20.41
CA THR A 176 -8.44 6.42 -21.24
C THR A 176 -9.13 5.06 -21.06
N HIS A 177 -8.44 4.09 -20.47
CA HIS A 177 -8.96 2.75 -20.22
C HIS A 177 -9.47 2.55 -18.79
N ILE A 178 -9.43 3.60 -17.95
CA ILE A 178 -9.85 3.52 -16.55
C ILE A 178 -10.95 4.56 -16.31
N PRO A 179 -12.16 4.13 -15.89
CA PRO A 179 -13.27 5.05 -15.67
C PRO A 179 -13.04 5.95 -14.48
N LEU A 180 -13.67 7.13 -14.49
CA LEU A 180 -13.65 8.05 -13.36
C LEU A 180 -14.30 7.44 -12.10
N ASP A 181 -15.30 6.55 -12.30
CA ASP A 181 -15.94 5.80 -11.23
C ASP A 181 -14.94 5.00 -10.38
N ASN A 182 -13.88 4.46 -11.02
CA ASN A 182 -12.81 3.77 -10.30
C ASN A 182 -12.07 4.71 -9.32
N LEU A 183 -11.80 5.94 -9.73
CA LEU A 183 -11.14 6.93 -8.85
C LEU A 183 -12.03 7.29 -7.66
N ILE A 184 -13.33 7.54 -7.92
CA ILE A 184 -14.32 7.83 -6.88
C ILE A 184 -14.47 6.63 -5.96
N GLY A 185 -14.47 5.42 -6.52
CA GLY A 185 -14.50 4.17 -5.77
C GLY A 185 -13.33 4.03 -4.82
N TRP A 186 -12.11 4.34 -5.26
CA TRP A 186 -10.93 4.32 -4.39
C TRP A 186 -10.99 5.35 -3.26
N LEU A 187 -11.53 6.55 -3.51
CA LEU A 187 -11.78 7.54 -2.46
C LEU A 187 -12.77 7.00 -1.43
N PHE A 188 -13.91 6.45 -1.87
CA PHE A 188 -14.92 5.89 -0.97
C PHE A 188 -14.38 4.72 -0.16
N VAL A 189 -13.80 3.73 -0.82
CA VAL A 189 -13.20 2.55 -0.20
C VAL A 189 -12.09 2.96 0.77
N GLY A 190 -11.29 3.94 0.40
CA GLY A 190 -10.24 4.49 1.26
C GLY A 190 -10.81 5.08 2.55
N VAL A 191 -11.87 5.90 2.47
CA VAL A 191 -12.55 6.44 3.67
C VAL A 191 -13.02 5.31 4.58
N VAL A 192 -13.72 4.31 4.05
CA VAL A 192 -14.25 3.19 4.83
C VAL A 192 -13.13 2.34 5.41
N PHE A 193 -12.20 1.90 4.57
CA PHE A 193 -11.12 1.01 4.98
C PHE A 193 -10.20 1.65 6.03
N PHE A 194 -9.71 2.86 5.77
CA PHE A 194 -8.76 3.52 6.70
C PHE A 194 -9.46 4.02 7.96
N GLY A 195 -10.76 4.35 7.88
CA GLY A 195 -11.60 4.60 9.04
C GLY A 195 -11.64 3.37 9.96
N LEU A 196 -12.03 2.21 9.43
CA LEU A 196 -12.08 0.93 10.17
C LEU A 196 -10.69 0.51 10.66
N ALA A 197 -9.67 0.59 9.81
CA ALA A 197 -8.30 0.25 10.20
C ALA A 197 -7.78 1.13 11.33
N ASN A 198 -8.13 2.43 11.35
CA ASN A 198 -7.72 3.32 12.42
C ASN A 198 -8.47 3.08 13.74
N LEU A 199 -9.68 2.54 13.68
CA LEU A 199 -10.45 2.14 14.87
C LEU A 199 -9.98 0.80 15.44
N ILE A 200 -9.72 -0.19 14.57
CA ILE A 200 -9.47 -1.58 14.98
C ILE A 200 -7.99 -1.82 15.29
N LEU A 201 -7.09 -1.24 14.48
CA LEU A 201 -5.67 -1.55 14.58
C LEU A 201 -4.96 -0.69 15.64
N PRO A 202 -4.18 -1.32 16.54
CA PRO A 202 -3.38 -0.59 17.52
C PRO A 202 -2.51 0.50 16.86
N LYS A 203 -2.45 1.68 17.50
CA LYS A 203 -1.67 2.81 16.99
C LYS A 203 -0.23 2.80 17.49
N GLU A 204 0.00 2.24 18.67
CA GLU A 204 1.30 2.26 19.33
C GLU A 204 2.24 1.20 18.76
N ARG A 205 3.43 1.64 18.43
CA ARG A 205 4.52 0.74 18.03
C ARG A 205 5.18 0.16 19.26
N ARG A 206 5.34 -1.13 19.31
CA ARG A 206 6.02 -1.82 20.44
C ARG A 206 7.54 -1.87 20.29
N LYS A 207 8.06 -1.86 19.04
CA LYS A 207 9.50 -1.94 18.78
C LYS A 207 9.95 -0.81 17.85
N ILE A 208 10.77 0.09 18.37
CA ILE A 208 11.25 1.26 17.61
C ILE A 208 12.19 0.86 16.47
N SER A 209 12.94 -0.22 16.63
CA SER A 209 13.98 -0.64 15.69
C SER A 209 13.47 -1.48 14.50
N ALA A 210 12.20 -1.88 14.46
CA ALA A 210 11.63 -2.36 13.20
C ALA A 210 11.50 -1.11 12.32
N GLY A 211 12.52 -0.89 11.49
CA GLY A 211 12.79 0.38 10.87
C GLY A 211 11.60 0.94 10.11
N ILE A 212 11.04 2.05 10.61
CA ILE A 212 10.17 2.90 9.77
C ILE A 212 10.91 3.24 8.47
N ALA A 213 12.24 3.35 8.49
CA ALA A 213 13.05 3.54 7.29
C ALA A 213 12.73 2.52 6.19
N SER A 214 12.40 1.27 6.53
CA SER A 214 12.01 0.27 5.54
C SER A 214 10.66 0.60 4.87
N VAL A 215 9.72 1.19 5.62
CA VAL A 215 8.44 1.66 5.07
C VAL A 215 8.66 2.91 4.22
N ASP A 216 9.54 3.82 4.66
CA ASP A 216 9.88 5.02 3.89
C ASP A 216 10.53 4.62 2.54
N ILE A 217 11.40 3.61 2.54
CA ILE A 217 11.99 3.05 1.32
C ILE A 217 10.90 2.46 0.42
N TYR A 218 9.99 1.64 0.96
CA TYR A 218 8.89 1.05 0.20
C TYR A 218 8.03 2.13 -0.48
N LEU A 219 7.59 3.14 0.28
CA LEU A 219 6.72 4.21 -0.22
C LEU A 219 7.44 5.08 -1.27
N SER A 220 8.69 5.43 -1.01
CA SER A 220 9.51 6.21 -1.94
C SER A 220 9.82 5.43 -3.21
N TRP A 221 10.16 4.14 -3.07
CA TRP A 221 10.38 3.27 -4.20
C TRP A 221 9.12 3.10 -5.06
N THR A 222 7.96 2.93 -4.44
CA THR A 222 6.68 2.88 -5.15
C THR A 222 6.50 4.10 -6.06
N TRP A 223 6.76 5.29 -5.55
CA TRP A 223 6.69 6.52 -6.35
C TRP A 223 7.72 6.55 -7.48
N ILE A 224 8.99 6.34 -7.15
CA ILE A 224 10.11 6.38 -8.11
C ILE A 224 9.89 5.36 -9.23
N TYR A 225 9.59 4.11 -8.85
CA TYR A 225 9.37 3.03 -9.79
C TYR A 225 8.25 3.35 -10.77
N HIS A 226 7.07 3.73 -10.27
CA HIS A 226 5.94 3.98 -11.15
C HIS A 226 6.12 5.22 -12.03
N VAL A 227 6.76 6.27 -11.54
CA VAL A 227 7.06 7.45 -12.36
C VAL A 227 8.03 7.06 -13.49
N ILE A 228 9.16 6.41 -13.17
CA ILE A 228 10.16 5.99 -14.15
C ILE A 228 9.57 4.98 -15.14
N ALA A 229 8.86 3.96 -14.64
CA ALA A 229 8.25 2.93 -15.47
C ALA A 229 7.28 3.51 -16.49
N ASN A 230 6.39 4.39 -16.06
CA ASN A 230 5.40 5.00 -16.95
C ASN A 230 6.02 6.02 -17.93
N LEU A 231 7.06 6.76 -17.53
CA LEU A 231 7.74 7.72 -18.41
C LEU A 231 8.55 7.04 -19.51
N PHE A 232 9.32 6.02 -19.16
CA PHE A 232 10.39 5.52 -20.03
C PHE A 232 10.14 4.12 -20.60
N PHE A 233 9.36 3.27 -19.89
CA PHE A 233 9.19 1.87 -20.28
C PHE A 233 7.80 1.54 -20.82
N PHE A 234 6.75 2.17 -20.28
CA PHE A 234 5.37 1.82 -20.66
C PHE A 234 4.72 2.84 -21.59
N GLY A 235 5.37 3.96 -21.90
CA GLY A 235 4.82 5.00 -22.77
C GLY A 235 3.54 5.67 -22.20
N LYS A 236 3.41 5.75 -20.88
CA LYS A 236 2.25 6.29 -20.16
C LYS A 236 2.58 7.57 -19.40
N GLN A 237 3.11 8.57 -20.12
CA GLN A 237 3.59 9.83 -19.54
C GLN A 237 2.50 10.56 -18.73
N GLY A 238 1.25 10.52 -19.19
CA GLY A 238 0.12 11.12 -18.47
C GLY A 238 -0.15 10.44 -17.11
N THR A 239 0.03 9.12 -17.02
CA THR A 239 -0.04 8.38 -15.74
C THR A 239 1.11 8.79 -14.81
N ALA A 240 2.32 8.90 -15.35
CA ALA A 240 3.48 9.39 -14.57
C ALA A 240 3.23 10.80 -14.03
N LEU A 241 2.62 11.66 -14.83
CA LEU A 241 2.30 13.04 -14.41
C LEU A 241 1.26 13.04 -13.29
N ILE A 242 0.06 12.49 -13.52
CA ILE A 242 -1.04 12.59 -12.55
C ILE A 242 -0.75 11.81 -11.26
N GLY A 243 -0.32 10.55 -11.38
CA GLY A 243 0.06 9.73 -10.22
C GLY A 243 1.30 10.27 -9.53
N GLY A 244 2.30 10.74 -10.31
CA GLY A 244 3.52 11.35 -9.80
C GLY A 244 3.24 12.60 -8.97
N LEU A 245 2.37 13.47 -9.42
CA LEU A 245 1.99 14.68 -8.67
C LEU A 245 1.15 14.36 -7.45
N VAL A 246 0.08 13.56 -7.59
CA VAL A 246 -0.85 13.28 -6.49
C VAL A 246 -0.16 12.47 -5.38
N TYR A 247 0.39 11.31 -5.72
CA TYR A 247 1.06 10.47 -4.72
C TYR A 247 2.36 11.10 -4.23
N GLY A 248 3.14 11.74 -5.13
CA GLY A 248 4.39 12.40 -4.79
C GLY A 248 4.22 13.57 -3.82
N ALA A 249 3.19 14.41 -3.99
CA ALA A 249 2.88 15.49 -3.05
C ALA A 249 2.58 14.95 -1.65
N LEU A 250 1.77 13.89 -1.56
CA LEU A 250 1.46 13.23 -0.29
C LEU A 250 2.73 12.62 0.35
N LEU A 251 3.58 11.98 -0.46
CA LEU A 251 4.83 11.39 -0.01
C LEU A 251 5.81 12.44 0.51
N ILE A 252 5.96 13.56 -0.19
CA ILE A 252 6.84 14.66 0.24
C ILE A 252 6.36 15.25 1.57
N ILE A 253 5.05 15.50 1.72
CA ILE A 253 4.48 15.98 3.00
C ILE A 253 4.71 14.95 4.11
N TYR A 254 4.54 13.66 3.83
CA TYR A 254 4.80 12.59 4.79
C TYR A 254 6.26 12.59 5.25
N LEU A 255 7.21 12.59 4.30
CA LEU A 255 8.65 12.57 4.61
C LEU A 255 9.07 13.85 5.34
N SER A 256 8.56 15.02 4.94
CA SER A 256 8.82 16.30 5.63
C SER A 256 8.35 16.26 7.08
N LYS A 257 7.11 15.81 7.33
CA LYS A 257 6.60 15.65 8.71
C LYS A 257 7.38 14.62 9.53
N ARG A 258 8.02 13.68 8.86
CA ARG A 258 8.77 12.64 9.52
C ARG A 258 10.19 13.06 9.90
N TYR A 259 10.88 13.74 8.99
CA TYR A 259 12.31 14.05 9.15
C TYR A 259 12.57 15.51 9.53
N LEU A 260 11.68 16.43 9.16
CA LEU A 260 11.82 17.86 9.42
C LEU A 260 10.84 18.38 10.48
N GLY A 261 9.82 17.60 10.85
CA GLY A 261 8.87 17.98 11.91
C GLY A 261 9.56 17.99 13.28
N SER A 262 9.24 18.98 14.12
CA SER A 262 9.70 19.06 15.49
C SER A 262 9.43 17.75 16.24
N PRO A 263 10.33 17.25 17.07
CA PRO A 263 10.04 16.15 17.99
C PRO A 263 8.97 16.62 18.98
N ASN A 264 7.73 16.12 18.82
CA ASN A 264 6.68 16.23 19.85
C ASN A 264 6.88 15.15 20.92
#